data_781ebd26f2105b7de9d3897669dc7304
#
_entry.id   781ebd26f2105b7de9d3897669dc7304
#
_cell.length_a   1.000
_cell.length_b   1.000
_cell.length_c   1.000
_cell.angle_alpha   90.00
_cell.angle_beta   90.00
_cell.angle_gamma   90.00
#
_symmetry.space_group_name_H-M   'P 1'
#
loop_
_entity.id
_entity.type
_entity.pdbx_description
1 polymer ?
#
loop_
_entity_poly.entity_id
_entity_poly.type
_entity_poly.pdbx_seq_one_letter_code
_entity_poly.pdbx_strand_id
1 'polypeptide(L)'
;MLSLLAASLAADPIYWTDLGLRPGIDLGFFTLRYYSLAYLIGVIFAYWHTSKMLKQPGAPMAQRHADDLFFYCTLGVILGGRLGYAAFYTGGATGIPSAFTDFSGDGFVSWRLLRLWDGGMSFHGGLLGVTAAMFYVAWRDKLNFIRVVDYVCVGVPMGMLLGRLANFVNGELWGRASDMPWAMVFPGADDLARHPSQLYQAGLEGLALLVILLLLFWKTRARYRPGLLAGVFTLGMGISRFVNEFFRQPDAQLADFAARTGLSMGQWLTLPLILTGLIVVLFALRKPPLASGTTAPA
;
A
#
# COMPACT_ATOMS: atom_id res chain seq x y z
N MET A 1 46.96 5.54 -15.33
CA MET A 1 46.27 5.94 -16.57
C MET A 1 44.89 5.28 -16.72
N LEU A 2 44.70 3.99 -16.43
CA LEU A 2 43.38 3.33 -16.39
C LEU A 2 42.48 3.84 -15.25
N SER A 3 43.01 4.24 -14.10
CA SER A 3 42.26 4.82 -13.00
C SER A 3 41.70 6.23 -13.28
N LEU A 4 42.38 7.00 -14.11
CA LEU A 4 41.89 8.33 -14.54
C LEU A 4 40.83 8.25 -15.63
N LEU A 5 40.84 7.19 -16.46
CA LEU A 5 39.79 6.92 -17.44
C LEU A 5 38.47 6.38 -16.79
N ALA A 6 38.59 5.66 -15.67
CA ALA A 6 37.44 5.19 -14.92
C ALA A 6 36.71 6.35 -14.17
N ALA A 7 37.44 7.36 -13.74
CA ALA A 7 36.89 8.56 -13.09
C ALA A 7 36.13 9.49 -14.07
N SER A 8 36.40 9.41 -15.38
CA SER A 8 35.76 10.28 -16.39
C SER A 8 34.44 9.75 -16.94
N LEU A 9 34.00 8.55 -16.50
CA LEU A 9 32.72 7.95 -16.89
C LEU A 9 31.68 7.92 -15.76
N ALA A 10 32.02 8.43 -14.59
CA ALA A 10 31.04 8.67 -13.54
C ALA A 10 30.21 9.88 -13.96
N ALA A 11 28.99 9.64 -14.46
CA ALA A 11 28.02 10.72 -14.65
C ALA A 11 27.84 11.44 -13.31
N ASP A 12 27.73 12.78 -13.34
CA ASP A 12 27.45 13.55 -12.14
C ASP A 12 26.20 12.97 -11.44
N PRO A 13 26.22 12.86 -10.10
CA PRO A 13 25.10 12.29 -9.38
C PRO A 13 23.83 13.11 -9.64
N ILE A 14 22.73 12.42 -9.86
CA ILE A 14 21.41 13.07 -10.04
C ILE A 14 20.96 13.57 -8.67
N TYR A 15 20.77 14.86 -8.51
CA TYR A 15 20.20 15.42 -7.29
C TYR A 15 18.69 15.49 -7.41
N TRP A 16 17.98 14.93 -6.40
CA TRP A 16 16.52 14.99 -6.35
C TRP A 16 16.01 16.43 -6.35
N THR A 17 16.73 17.36 -5.72
CA THR A 17 16.43 18.79 -5.67
C THR A 17 16.37 19.45 -7.06
N ASP A 18 17.16 18.95 -8.01
CA ASP A 18 17.22 19.49 -9.37
C ASP A 18 15.98 19.15 -10.20
N LEU A 19 15.19 18.18 -9.75
CA LEU A 19 13.90 17.83 -10.37
C LEU A 19 12.84 18.90 -10.13
N GLY A 20 13.05 19.87 -9.21
CA GLY A 20 12.11 20.94 -8.91
C GLY A 20 10.76 20.45 -8.33
N LEU A 21 10.73 19.22 -7.79
CA LEU A 21 9.54 18.61 -7.23
C LEU A 21 9.12 19.32 -5.93
N ARG A 22 7.83 19.48 -5.75
CA ARG A 22 7.23 20.06 -4.54
C ARG A 22 6.26 19.05 -3.93
N PRO A 23 6.12 18.98 -2.59
CA PRO A 23 5.26 17.99 -1.93
C PRO A 23 3.76 18.25 -2.09
N GLY A 24 3.37 19.34 -2.74
CA GLY A 24 1.97 19.70 -2.95
C GLY A 24 1.80 21.01 -3.69
N ILE A 25 0.53 21.41 -3.89
CA ILE A 25 0.11 22.67 -4.49
C ILE A 25 -0.20 23.64 -3.36
N ASP A 26 0.48 24.78 -3.34
CA ASP A 26 0.20 25.84 -2.40
C ASP A 26 -0.98 26.68 -2.91
N LEU A 27 -2.05 26.72 -2.13
CA LEU A 27 -3.26 27.49 -2.38
C LEU A 27 -3.30 28.80 -1.56
N GLY A 28 -2.19 29.15 -0.89
CA GLY A 28 -2.03 30.35 -0.08
C GLY A 28 -2.53 30.17 1.37
N PHE A 29 -3.75 29.69 1.57
CA PHE A 29 -4.31 29.42 2.90
C PHE A 29 -4.10 27.97 3.37
N PHE A 30 -3.70 27.08 2.46
CA PHE A 30 -3.53 25.66 2.74
C PHE A 30 -2.71 25.02 1.60
N THR A 31 -1.83 24.07 1.95
CA THR A 31 -1.06 23.27 0.97
C THR A 31 -1.77 21.94 0.70
N LEU A 32 -2.24 21.75 -0.52
CA LEU A 32 -2.83 20.49 -0.97
C LEU A 32 -1.71 19.49 -1.28
N ARG A 33 -1.44 18.57 -0.36
CA ARG A 33 -0.35 17.61 -0.49
C ARG A 33 -0.68 16.52 -1.50
N TYR A 34 0.26 16.20 -2.38
CA TYR A 34 0.09 15.10 -3.35
C TYR A 34 -0.15 13.75 -2.68
N TYR A 35 0.34 13.55 -1.47
CA TYR A 35 0.08 12.35 -0.69
C TYR A 35 -1.42 12.18 -0.37
N SER A 36 -2.10 13.25 0.03
CA SER A 36 -3.55 13.25 0.28
C SER A 36 -4.33 13.02 -1.02
N LEU A 37 -3.89 13.65 -2.13
CA LEU A 37 -4.49 13.41 -3.45
C LEU A 37 -4.31 11.97 -3.92
N ALA A 38 -3.15 11.37 -3.68
CA ALA A 38 -2.88 9.97 -4.03
C ALA A 38 -3.86 9.01 -3.35
N TYR A 39 -4.13 9.21 -2.06
CA TYR A 39 -5.14 8.44 -1.34
C TYR A 39 -6.54 8.67 -1.90
N LEU A 40 -6.94 9.90 -2.08
CA LEU A 40 -8.27 10.25 -2.59
C LEU A 40 -8.51 9.64 -3.98
N ILE A 41 -7.56 9.83 -4.91
CA ILE A 41 -7.65 9.29 -6.27
C ILE A 41 -7.64 7.76 -6.24
N GLY A 42 -6.81 7.15 -5.40
CA GLY A 42 -6.76 5.70 -5.24
C GLY A 42 -8.09 5.10 -4.78
N VAL A 43 -8.74 5.72 -3.79
CA VAL A 43 -10.04 5.26 -3.26
C VAL A 43 -11.17 5.51 -4.29
N ILE A 44 -11.18 6.66 -4.96
CA ILE A 44 -12.16 6.96 -6.04
C ILE A 44 -11.99 5.98 -7.20
N PHE A 45 -10.75 5.69 -7.61
CA PHE A 45 -10.48 4.71 -8.66
C PHE A 45 -10.96 3.32 -8.27
N ALA A 46 -10.66 2.87 -7.04
CA ALA A 46 -11.10 1.56 -6.55
C ALA A 46 -12.63 1.46 -6.57
N TYR A 47 -13.34 2.47 -6.09
CA TYR A 47 -14.80 2.52 -6.14
C TYR A 47 -15.34 2.50 -7.57
N TRP A 48 -14.86 3.40 -8.43
CA TRP A 48 -15.29 3.50 -9.83
C TRP A 48 -15.04 2.20 -10.60
N HIS A 49 -13.85 1.62 -10.42
CA HIS A 49 -13.50 0.37 -11.08
C HIS A 49 -14.33 -0.80 -10.58
N THR A 50 -14.51 -0.92 -9.26
CA THR A 50 -15.40 -1.94 -8.66
C THR A 50 -16.81 -1.80 -9.20
N SER A 51 -17.37 -0.59 -9.27
CA SER A 51 -18.71 -0.33 -9.86
C SER A 51 -18.81 -0.79 -11.33
N LYS A 52 -17.72 -0.65 -12.11
CA LYS A 52 -17.67 -1.22 -13.47
C LYS A 52 -17.61 -2.74 -13.48
N MET A 53 -16.85 -3.33 -12.57
CA MET A 53 -16.73 -4.78 -12.43
C MET A 53 -18.07 -5.42 -12.02
N LEU A 54 -18.87 -4.74 -11.20
CA LEU A 54 -20.19 -5.22 -10.78
C LEU A 54 -21.23 -5.33 -11.91
N LYS A 55 -21.02 -4.61 -13.00
CA LYS A 55 -21.88 -4.74 -14.21
C LYS A 55 -21.60 -6.00 -15.02
N GLN A 56 -20.58 -6.78 -14.64
CA GLN A 56 -20.22 -8.00 -15.35
C GLN A 56 -20.99 -9.21 -14.82
N PRO A 57 -21.30 -10.22 -15.66
CA PRO A 57 -21.92 -11.45 -15.22
C PRO A 57 -21.12 -12.12 -14.09
N GLY A 58 -21.85 -12.69 -13.13
CA GLY A 58 -21.25 -13.37 -11.99
C GLY A 58 -20.71 -12.42 -10.90
N ALA A 59 -21.12 -11.16 -10.88
CA ALA A 59 -20.78 -10.23 -9.80
C ALA A 59 -21.25 -10.78 -8.43
N PRO A 60 -20.42 -10.66 -7.36
CA PRO A 60 -20.75 -11.22 -6.05
C PRO A 60 -21.71 -10.36 -5.23
N MET A 61 -21.95 -9.11 -5.63
CA MET A 61 -22.68 -8.13 -4.86
C MET A 61 -23.30 -7.08 -5.78
N ALA A 62 -24.31 -6.36 -5.30
CA ALA A 62 -24.96 -5.26 -6.01
C ALA A 62 -24.19 -3.92 -5.83
N GLN A 63 -24.54 -2.89 -6.60
CA GLN A 63 -23.92 -1.56 -6.52
C GLN A 63 -23.99 -0.96 -5.11
N ARG A 64 -25.13 -1.09 -4.42
CA ARG A 64 -25.29 -0.60 -3.03
C ARG A 64 -24.20 -1.10 -2.08
N HIS A 65 -23.71 -2.34 -2.28
CA HIS A 65 -22.64 -2.88 -1.44
C HIS A 65 -21.28 -2.25 -1.78
N ALA A 66 -21.04 -1.82 -3.03
CA ALA A 66 -19.86 -1.05 -3.37
C ALA A 66 -19.91 0.35 -2.73
N ASP A 67 -21.08 0.97 -2.65
CA ASP A 67 -21.30 2.25 -1.97
C ASP A 67 -21.04 2.11 -0.47
N ASP A 68 -21.56 1.06 0.16
CA ASP A 68 -21.29 0.72 1.55
C ASP A 68 -19.79 0.42 1.80
N LEU A 69 -19.17 -0.37 0.93
CA LEU A 69 -17.74 -0.66 1.04
C LEU A 69 -16.90 0.61 0.91
N PHE A 70 -17.23 1.52 -0.02
CA PHE A 70 -16.56 2.80 -0.14
C PHE A 70 -16.62 3.59 1.17
N PHE A 71 -17.80 3.69 1.78
CA PHE A 71 -18.02 4.39 3.04
C PHE A 71 -17.29 3.71 4.21
N TYR A 72 -17.59 2.43 4.46
CA TYR A 72 -17.05 1.72 5.62
C TYR A 72 -15.54 1.46 5.52
N CYS A 73 -14.99 1.19 4.34
CA CYS A 73 -13.55 1.04 4.18
C CYS A 73 -12.82 2.37 4.38
N THR A 74 -13.39 3.49 3.92
CA THR A 74 -12.82 4.83 4.18
C THR A 74 -12.79 5.11 5.68
N LEU A 75 -13.88 4.86 6.40
CA LEU A 75 -13.90 4.94 7.87
C LEU A 75 -12.90 3.96 8.50
N GLY A 76 -12.81 2.75 7.98
CA GLY A 76 -11.87 1.72 8.44
C GLY A 76 -10.41 2.17 8.33
N VAL A 77 -10.04 2.80 7.22
CA VAL A 77 -8.69 3.40 7.07
C VAL A 77 -8.44 4.45 8.13
N ILE A 78 -9.37 5.41 8.31
CA ILE A 78 -9.19 6.54 9.21
C ILE A 78 -9.16 6.07 10.66
N LEU A 79 -10.21 5.36 11.09
CA LEU A 79 -10.34 4.91 12.49
C LEU A 79 -9.30 3.85 12.84
N GLY A 80 -9.13 2.85 11.98
CA GLY A 80 -8.15 1.78 12.19
C GLY A 80 -6.72 2.32 12.17
N GLY A 81 -6.40 3.19 11.21
CA GLY A 81 -5.09 3.82 11.12
C GLY A 81 -4.75 4.65 12.36
N ARG A 82 -5.73 5.43 12.85
CA ARG A 82 -5.54 6.26 14.05
C ARG A 82 -5.47 5.45 15.33
N LEU A 83 -6.38 4.49 15.52
CA LEU A 83 -6.34 3.58 16.66
C LEU A 83 -5.05 2.75 16.70
N GLY A 84 -4.63 2.21 15.58
CA GLY A 84 -3.38 1.48 15.48
C GLY A 84 -2.15 2.34 15.77
N TYR A 85 -2.14 3.59 15.32
CA TYR A 85 -1.09 4.53 15.68
C TYR A 85 -1.09 4.83 17.19
N ALA A 86 -2.25 5.14 17.75
CA ALA A 86 -2.39 5.41 19.16
C ALA A 86 -1.92 4.21 20.01
N ALA A 87 -2.33 2.99 19.65
CA ALA A 87 -2.00 1.79 20.41
C ALA A 87 -0.52 1.41 20.36
N PHE A 88 0.13 1.54 19.20
CA PHE A 88 1.47 0.95 19.00
C PHE A 88 2.60 1.98 18.95
N TYR A 89 2.33 3.26 18.68
CA TYR A 89 3.39 4.26 18.44
C TYR A 89 3.43 5.37 19.46
N THR A 90 2.49 5.42 20.43
CA THR A 90 2.44 6.49 21.44
C THR A 90 2.80 6.05 22.86
N GLY A 91 3.21 4.78 23.04
CA GLY A 91 3.52 4.21 24.36
C GLY A 91 4.83 4.73 24.99
N GLY A 92 5.77 5.20 24.19
CA GLY A 92 7.07 5.67 24.66
C GLY A 92 7.78 4.67 25.56
N ALA A 93 8.64 5.15 26.46
CA ALA A 93 9.40 4.31 27.41
C ALA A 93 8.51 3.66 28.49
N THR A 94 7.33 4.20 28.76
CA THR A 94 6.41 3.67 29.78
C THR A 94 5.53 2.53 29.30
N GLY A 95 5.50 2.30 28.00
CA GLY A 95 4.62 1.31 27.36
C GLY A 95 3.13 1.68 27.37
N ILE A 96 2.73 2.75 28.07
CA ILE A 96 1.33 3.21 28.12
C ILE A 96 1.06 4.15 26.94
N PRO A 97 0.08 3.85 26.06
CA PRO A 97 -0.20 4.69 24.91
C PRO A 97 -0.74 6.06 25.31
N SER A 98 0.07 7.10 25.23
CA SER A 98 -0.27 8.46 25.67
C SER A 98 -1.44 9.07 24.88
N ALA A 99 -1.63 8.69 23.61
CA ALA A 99 -2.73 9.23 22.81
C ALA A 99 -4.13 8.92 23.37
N PHE A 100 -4.30 7.90 24.20
CA PHE A 100 -5.56 7.58 24.87
C PHE A 100 -5.81 8.41 26.12
N THR A 101 -4.77 8.94 26.75
CA THR A 101 -4.84 9.67 28.04
C THR A 101 -4.50 11.15 27.91
N ASP A 102 -4.03 11.59 26.75
CA ASP A 102 -3.61 12.96 26.51
C ASP A 102 -4.79 13.81 26.05
N PHE A 103 -5.23 14.71 26.94
CA PHE A 103 -6.28 15.71 26.73
C PHE A 103 -5.72 17.15 26.73
N SER A 104 -4.43 17.34 26.50
CA SER A 104 -3.71 18.61 26.63
C SER A 104 -3.83 19.56 25.43
N GLY A 105 -4.70 19.26 24.45
CA GLY A 105 -4.86 20.12 23.28
C GLY A 105 -5.55 21.45 23.58
N ASP A 106 -4.96 22.55 23.13
CA ASP A 106 -5.46 23.93 23.32
C ASP A 106 -6.57 24.31 22.31
N GLY A 107 -7.03 23.41 21.48
CA GLY A 107 -8.04 23.65 20.44
C GLY A 107 -9.42 23.13 20.80
N PHE A 108 -10.33 23.21 19.80
CA PHE A 108 -11.71 22.69 19.91
C PHE A 108 -11.76 21.19 20.27
N VAL A 109 -10.76 20.40 19.94
CA VAL A 109 -10.62 18.99 20.32
C VAL A 109 -9.38 18.83 21.19
N SER A 110 -9.56 18.67 22.50
CA SER A 110 -8.47 18.47 23.46
C SER A 110 -7.89 17.04 23.38
N TRP A 111 -8.72 16.03 23.12
CA TRP A 111 -8.28 14.63 23.12
C TRP A 111 -7.41 14.30 21.90
N ARG A 112 -6.13 13.95 22.16
CA ARG A 112 -5.12 13.67 21.13
C ARG A 112 -5.54 12.57 20.15
N LEU A 113 -6.28 11.57 20.61
CA LEU A 113 -6.76 10.48 19.74
C LEU A 113 -7.59 11.01 18.56
N LEU A 114 -8.43 12.03 18.78
CA LEU A 114 -9.33 12.59 17.77
C LEU A 114 -8.68 13.66 16.89
N ARG A 115 -7.49 14.15 17.24
CA ARG A 115 -6.76 15.16 16.47
C ARG A 115 -6.06 14.54 15.26
N LEU A 116 -6.80 14.26 14.21
CA LEU A 116 -6.28 13.64 12.97
C LEU A 116 -5.28 14.56 12.23
N TRP A 117 -5.40 15.86 12.41
CA TRP A 117 -4.52 16.87 11.81
C TRP A 117 -3.10 16.89 12.40
N ASP A 118 -2.90 16.35 13.60
CA ASP A 118 -1.56 16.19 14.20
C ASP A 118 -0.74 15.09 13.49
N GLY A 119 -1.33 14.40 12.52
CA GLY A 119 -0.70 13.28 11.83
C GLY A 119 -0.68 12.00 12.67
N GLY A 120 0.08 11.02 12.20
CA GLY A 120 0.22 9.71 12.85
C GLY A 120 -0.91 8.73 12.47
N MET A 121 -0.59 7.89 11.48
CA MET A 121 -1.44 6.81 11.01
C MET A 121 -0.63 5.51 10.95
N SER A 122 -1.24 4.41 11.36
CA SER A 122 -0.65 3.08 11.27
C SER A 122 -1.16 2.36 10.02
N PHE A 123 -0.25 1.92 9.16
CA PHE A 123 -0.62 1.09 8.00
C PHE A 123 -1.35 -0.19 8.42
N HIS A 124 -0.83 -0.92 9.41
CA HIS A 124 -1.44 -2.16 9.90
C HIS A 124 -2.82 -1.90 10.52
N GLY A 125 -2.96 -0.81 11.27
CA GLY A 125 -4.25 -0.40 11.81
C GLY A 125 -5.27 -0.11 10.71
N GLY A 126 -4.88 0.64 9.68
CA GLY A 126 -5.73 0.90 8.51
C GLY A 126 -6.12 -0.38 7.76
N LEU A 127 -5.18 -1.30 7.55
CA LEU A 127 -5.45 -2.60 6.92
C LEU A 127 -6.45 -3.45 7.71
N LEU A 128 -6.30 -3.52 9.03
CA LEU A 128 -7.26 -4.20 9.90
C LEU A 128 -8.63 -3.53 9.86
N GLY A 129 -8.68 -2.21 9.87
CA GLY A 129 -9.93 -1.45 9.76
C GLY A 129 -10.67 -1.70 8.45
N VAL A 130 -9.96 -1.69 7.32
CA VAL A 130 -10.54 -2.04 6.00
C VAL A 130 -11.01 -3.50 5.97
N THR A 131 -10.22 -4.42 6.49
CA THR A 131 -10.60 -5.84 6.55
C THR A 131 -11.85 -6.05 7.39
N ALA A 132 -11.94 -5.40 8.55
CA ALA A 132 -13.13 -5.42 9.41
C ALA A 132 -14.35 -4.81 8.70
N ALA A 133 -14.18 -3.71 7.97
CA ALA A 133 -15.26 -3.09 7.19
C ALA A 133 -15.77 -4.02 6.09
N MET A 134 -14.88 -4.63 5.31
CA MET A 134 -15.27 -5.62 4.28
C MET A 134 -15.97 -6.83 4.90
N PHE A 135 -15.47 -7.31 6.04
CA PHE A 135 -16.10 -8.42 6.77
C PHE A 135 -17.49 -8.04 7.28
N TYR A 136 -17.65 -6.83 7.85
CA TYR A 136 -18.93 -6.32 8.33
C TYR A 136 -19.97 -6.25 7.22
N VAL A 137 -19.65 -5.66 6.06
CA VAL A 137 -20.55 -5.58 4.91
C VAL A 137 -20.91 -6.98 4.41
N ALA A 138 -19.93 -7.86 4.26
CA ALA A 138 -20.16 -9.23 3.80
C ALA A 138 -21.03 -10.03 4.77
N TRP A 139 -20.81 -9.90 6.07
CA TRP A 139 -21.59 -10.58 7.11
C TRP A 139 -23.02 -10.05 7.17
N ARG A 140 -23.19 -8.72 7.19
CA ARG A 140 -24.51 -8.06 7.26
C ARG A 140 -25.41 -8.46 6.11
N ASP A 141 -24.87 -8.49 4.89
CA ASP A 141 -25.64 -8.74 3.67
C ASP A 141 -25.51 -10.18 3.15
N LYS A 142 -24.94 -11.08 3.97
CA LYS A 142 -24.75 -12.51 3.67
C LYS A 142 -23.99 -12.76 2.36
N LEU A 143 -23.01 -11.89 2.04
CA LEU A 143 -22.18 -12.02 0.87
C LEU A 143 -21.02 -12.99 1.12
N ASN A 144 -20.49 -13.57 0.06
CA ASN A 144 -19.25 -14.34 0.14
C ASN A 144 -18.06 -13.39 0.32
N PHE A 145 -17.48 -13.34 1.53
CA PHE A 145 -16.38 -12.46 1.89
C PHE A 145 -15.18 -12.57 0.93
N ILE A 146 -14.78 -13.79 0.57
CA ILE A 146 -13.62 -14.01 -0.32
C ILE A 146 -13.86 -13.35 -1.69
N ARG A 147 -15.09 -13.41 -2.20
CA ARG A 147 -15.44 -12.77 -3.46
C ARG A 147 -15.53 -11.25 -3.36
N VAL A 148 -15.93 -10.72 -2.22
CA VAL A 148 -15.86 -9.26 -1.96
C VAL A 148 -14.40 -8.83 -2.01
N VAL A 149 -13.50 -9.54 -1.33
CA VAL A 149 -12.06 -9.26 -1.35
C VAL A 149 -11.49 -9.37 -2.76
N ASP A 150 -11.88 -10.37 -3.56
CA ASP A 150 -11.44 -10.51 -4.96
C ASP A 150 -11.75 -9.25 -5.79
N TYR A 151 -12.89 -8.61 -5.57
CA TYR A 151 -13.28 -7.42 -6.32
C TYR A 151 -12.58 -6.17 -5.81
N VAL A 152 -12.44 -6.03 -4.50
CA VAL A 152 -11.80 -4.86 -3.89
C VAL A 152 -10.30 -4.83 -4.23
N CYS A 153 -9.59 -5.96 -4.13
CA CYS A 153 -8.14 -5.99 -4.29
C CYS A 153 -7.66 -5.66 -5.73
N VAL A 154 -8.52 -5.72 -6.75
CA VAL A 154 -8.15 -5.29 -8.11
C VAL A 154 -7.86 -3.79 -8.18
N GLY A 155 -8.54 -2.98 -7.37
CA GLY A 155 -8.34 -1.52 -7.33
C GLY A 155 -7.21 -1.06 -6.40
N VAL A 156 -6.81 -1.88 -5.42
CA VAL A 156 -5.83 -1.50 -4.38
C VAL A 156 -4.46 -1.08 -4.95
N PRO A 157 -3.88 -1.75 -5.97
CA PRO A 157 -2.57 -1.39 -6.49
C PRO A 157 -2.50 0.03 -7.09
N MET A 158 -3.62 0.61 -7.53
CA MET A 158 -3.65 2.02 -7.96
C MET A 158 -3.30 2.97 -6.81
N GLY A 159 -3.87 2.75 -5.63
CA GLY A 159 -3.53 3.53 -4.45
C GLY A 159 -2.07 3.35 -4.03
N MET A 160 -1.53 2.14 -4.18
CA MET A 160 -0.12 1.85 -3.89
C MET A 160 0.80 2.56 -4.89
N LEU A 161 0.49 2.52 -6.19
CA LEU A 161 1.21 3.24 -7.22
C LEU A 161 1.32 4.74 -6.88
N LEU A 162 0.17 5.36 -6.67
CA LEU A 162 0.09 6.80 -6.41
C LEU A 162 0.75 7.18 -5.08
N GLY A 163 0.57 6.38 -4.03
CA GLY A 163 1.21 6.59 -2.73
C GLY A 163 2.74 6.52 -2.82
N ARG A 164 3.30 5.58 -3.59
CA ARG A 164 4.76 5.48 -3.79
C ARG A 164 5.32 6.61 -4.66
N LEU A 165 4.58 7.06 -5.67
CA LEU A 165 4.93 8.26 -6.43
C LEU A 165 4.92 9.50 -5.52
N ALA A 166 3.94 9.62 -4.62
CA ALA A 166 3.91 10.71 -3.64
C ALA A 166 5.10 10.65 -2.65
N ASN A 167 5.52 9.45 -2.19
CA ASN A 167 6.73 9.30 -1.39
C ASN A 167 7.99 9.78 -2.17
N PHE A 168 8.08 9.47 -3.46
CA PHE A 168 9.18 9.95 -4.29
C PHE A 168 9.16 11.48 -4.42
N VAL A 169 7.98 12.07 -4.65
CA VAL A 169 7.81 13.55 -4.72
C VAL A 169 8.10 14.23 -3.38
N ASN A 170 7.93 13.53 -2.26
CA ASN A 170 8.30 14.04 -0.94
C ASN A 170 9.80 13.85 -0.61
N GLY A 171 10.56 13.11 -1.43
CA GLY A 171 11.97 12.81 -1.18
C GLY A 171 12.19 11.86 0.02
N GLU A 172 11.19 11.04 0.36
CA GLU A 172 11.23 10.16 1.54
C GLU A 172 11.25 8.68 1.17
N LEU A 173 11.66 7.80 2.10
CA LEU A 173 11.70 6.33 1.93
C LEU A 173 12.62 5.86 0.79
N TRP A 174 13.74 6.54 0.62
CA TRP A 174 14.78 6.18 -0.34
C TRP A 174 15.47 4.85 0.01
N GLY A 175 16.22 4.31 -0.96
CA GLY A 175 16.92 3.02 -0.83
C GLY A 175 18.34 3.12 -0.32
N ARG A 176 19.06 1.99 -0.43
CA ARG A 176 20.49 1.88 -0.09
C ARG A 176 21.34 2.76 -1.01
N ALA A 177 22.55 3.10 -0.56
CA ALA A 177 23.55 3.72 -1.41
C ALA A 177 23.83 2.83 -2.64
N SER A 178 24.04 3.46 -3.79
CA SER A 178 24.19 2.78 -5.07
C SER A 178 25.00 3.64 -6.05
N ASP A 179 25.74 2.98 -6.91
CA ASP A 179 26.50 3.53 -8.03
C ASP A 179 25.79 3.42 -9.39
N MET A 180 24.52 3.00 -9.37
CA MET A 180 23.73 2.89 -10.59
C MET A 180 23.53 4.24 -11.28
N PRO A 181 23.50 4.30 -12.63
CA PRO A 181 23.39 5.57 -13.37
C PRO A 181 22.14 6.40 -13.04
N TRP A 182 21.12 5.81 -12.45
CA TRP A 182 19.88 6.46 -12.03
C TRP A 182 19.76 6.63 -10.51
N ALA A 183 20.83 6.35 -9.76
CA ALA A 183 20.86 6.62 -8.33
C ALA A 183 20.81 8.13 -8.08
N MET A 184 20.14 8.53 -7.01
CA MET A 184 19.86 9.93 -6.71
C MET A 184 20.32 10.30 -5.30
N VAL A 185 20.78 11.53 -5.14
CA VAL A 185 21.01 12.14 -3.82
C VAL A 185 19.70 12.75 -3.35
N PHE A 186 19.16 12.24 -2.24
CA PHE A 186 17.87 12.67 -1.68
C PHE A 186 18.03 13.67 -0.55
N PRO A 187 17.12 14.66 -0.42
CA PRO A 187 17.11 15.57 0.72
C PRO A 187 16.86 14.81 2.02
N GLY A 188 17.55 15.18 3.09
CA GLY A 188 17.42 14.52 4.39
C GLY A 188 18.09 13.15 4.52
N ALA A 189 18.76 12.67 3.45
CA ALA A 189 19.73 11.57 3.48
C ALA A 189 21.15 12.12 3.73
N ASP A 190 22.15 11.26 3.60
CA ASP A 190 23.54 11.64 3.45
C ASP A 190 23.83 12.12 1.99
N ASP A 191 25.06 12.51 1.71
CA ASP A 191 25.49 12.96 0.36
C ASP A 191 25.73 11.80 -0.62
N LEU A 192 25.27 10.59 -0.31
CA LEU A 192 25.44 9.42 -1.16
C LEU A 192 24.25 9.29 -2.14
N ALA A 193 24.58 8.94 -3.39
CA ALA A 193 23.57 8.54 -4.36
C ALA A 193 22.90 7.22 -3.92
N ARG A 194 21.59 7.13 -4.02
CA ARG A 194 20.78 6.03 -3.48
C ARG A 194 19.77 5.55 -4.49
N HIS A 195 19.36 4.28 -4.37
CA HIS A 195 18.28 3.74 -5.17
C HIS A 195 16.98 4.52 -4.92
N PRO A 196 16.26 4.96 -5.98
CA PRO A 196 14.91 5.50 -5.86
C PRO A 196 13.91 4.36 -5.60
N SER A 197 14.01 3.71 -4.43
CA SER A 197 13.24 2.50 -4.08
C SER A 197 11.73 2.73 -4.10
N GLN A 198 11.28 3.98 -3.94
CA GLN A 198 9.87 4.37 -4.09
C GLN A 198 9.37 4.09 -5.51
N LEU A 199 10.19 4.38 -6.54
CA LEU A 199 9.83 4.11 -7.94
C LEU A 199 9.81 2.62 -8.25
N TYR A 200 10.71 1.83 -7.64
CA TYR A 200 10.68 0.37 -7.79
C TYR A 200 9.42 -0.21 -7.17
N GLN A 201 9.02 0.28 -6.00
CA GLN A 201 7.76 -0.10 -5.37
C GLN A 201 6.55 0.33 -6.20
N ALA A 202 6.54 1.56 -6.71
CA ALA A 202 5.49 2.04 -7.60
C ALA A 202 5.35 1.14 -8.83
N GLY A 203 6.48 0.72 -9.43
CA GLY A 203 6.51 -0.18 -10.58
C GLY A 203 5.99 -1.59 -10.27
N LEU A 204 6.46 -2.20 -9.19
CA LEU A 204 6.17 -3.61 -8.86
C LEU A 204 4.85 -3.77 -8.09
N GLU A 205 4.73 -3.10 -6.92
CA GLU A 205 3.55 -3.20 -6.03
C GLU A 205 2.34 -2.45 -6.60
N GLY A 206 2.59 -1.39 -7.39
CA GLY A 206 1.57 -0.58 -8.02
C GLY A 206 1.27 -1.02 -9.45
N LEU A 207 2.07 -0.55 -10.42
CA LEU A 207 1.75 -0.65 -11.83
C LEU A 207 1.68 -2.10 -12.34
N ALA A 208 2.70 -2.91 -12.10
CA ALA A 208 2.74 -4.28 -12.61
C ALA A 208 1.59 -5.12 -12.03
N LEU A 209 1.38 -5.04 -10.72
CA LEU A 209 0.32 -5.77 -10.05
C LEU A 209 -1.08 -5.29 -10.48
N LEU A 210 -1.28 -3.98 -10.68
CA LEU A 210 -2.51 -3.41 -11.24
C LEU A 210 -2.80 -3.99 -12.62
N VAL A 211 -1.82 -3.97 -13.52
CA VAL A 211 -1.97 -4.49 -14.89
C VAL A 211 -2.31 -5.98 -14.87
N ILE A 212 -1.61 -6.78 -14.07
CA ILE A 212 -1.87 -8.22 -13.93
C ILE A 212 -3.31 -8.45 -13.47
N LEU A 213 -3.77 -7.78 -12.42
CA LEU A 213 -5.13 -7.99 -11.89
C LEU A 213 -6.21 -7.50 -12.85
N LEU A 214 -5.99 -6.38 -13.54
CA LEU A 214 -6.90 -5.91 -14.59
C LEU A 214 -7.00 -6.91 -15.74
N LEU A 215 -5.87 -7.41 -16.23
CA LEU A 215 -5.86 -8.43 -17.29
C LEU A 215 -6.55 -9.73 -16.84
N LEU A 216 -6.27 -10.21 -15.64
CA LEU A 216 -6.92 -11.39 -15.09
C LEU A 216 -8.44 -11.21 -14.99
N PHE A 217 -8.91 -10.07 -14.50
CA PHE A 217 -10.34 -9.81 -14.37
C PHE A 217 -11.03 -9.67 -15.74
N TRP A 218 -10.47 -8.83 -16.64
CA TRP A 218 -11.16 -8.44 -17.87
C TRP A 218 -10.93 -9.41 -19.04
N LYS A 219 -9.77 -10.08 -19.09
CA LYS A 219 -9.38 -10.92 -20.24
C LYS A 219 -9.45 -12.40 -19.97
N THR A 220 -9.69 -12.83 -18.70
CA THR A 220 -9.73 -14.25 -18.34
C THR A 220 -11.00 -14.61 -17.56
N ARG A 221 -11.11 -15.87 -17.17
CA ARG A 221 -12.18 -16.36 -16.29
C ARG A 221 -11.83 -16.28 -14.79
N ALA A 222 -10.81 -15.53 -14.41
CA ALA A 222 -10.35 -15.41 -13.02
C ALA A 222 -11.48 -14.91 -12.09
N ARG A 223 -12.33 -14.00 -12.56
CA ARG A 223 -13.47 -13.48 -11.79
C ARG A 223 -14.50 -14.54 -11.36
N TYR A 224 -14.51 -15.71 -11.99
CA TYR A 224 -15.37 -16.82 -11.63
C TYR A 224 -14.71 -17.83 -10.67
N ARG A 225 -13.48 -17.57 -10.23
CA ARG A 225 -12.72 -18.43 -9.31
C ARG A 225 -12.53 -17.71 -7.97
N PRO A 226 -13.38 -17.98 -6.97
CA PRO A 226 -13.29 -17.32 -5.66
C PRO A 226 -11.90 -17.46 -5.04
N GLY A 227 -11.32 -16.34 -4.61
CA GLY A 227 -10.01 -16.25 -4.00
C GLY A 227 -8.85 -16.11 -4.99
N LEU A 228 -9.08 -16.24 -6.31
CA LEU A 228 -7.97 -16.19 -7.27
C LEU A 228 -7.35 -14.78 -7.38
N LEU A 229 -8.17 -13.74 -7.48
CA LEU A 229 -7.68 -12.37 -7.60
C LEU A 229 -7.04 -11.90 -6.29
N ALA A 230 -7.66 -12.23 -5.15
CA ALA A 230 -7.11 -11.96 -3.83
C ALA A 230 -5.78 -12.70 -3.59
N GLY A 231 -5.71 -13.97 -4.00
CA GLY A 231 -4.49 -14.78 -3.91
C GLY A 231 -3.36 -14.22 -4.77
N VAL A 232 -3.65 -13.83 -6.03
CA VAL A 232 -2.66 -13.20 -6.93
C VAL A 232 -2.21 -11.84 -6.38
N PHE A 233 -3.13 -11.03 -5.86
CA PHE A 233 -2.79 -9.78 -5.19
C PHE A 233 -1.83 -10.02 -4.01
N THR A 234 -2.18 -10.92 -3.10
CA THR A 234 -1.38 -11.24 -1.90
C THR A 234 -0.01 -11.79 -2.27
N LEU A 235 0.04 -12.73 -3.24
CA LEU A 235 1.29 -13.30 -3.74
C LEU A 235 2.16 -12.25 -4.41
N GLY A 236 1.59 -11.45 -5.31
CA GLY A 236 2.29 -10.40 -6.03
C GLY A 236 2.83 -9.32 -5.09
N MET A 237 2.06 -8.93 -4.07
CA MET A 237 2.52 -8.03 -3.02
C MET A 237 3.70 -8.60 -2.24
N GLY A 238 3.59 -9.84 -1.80
CA GLY A 238 4.67 -10.52 -1.07
C GLY A 238 5.96 -10.60 -1.89
N ILE A 239 5.87 -11.02 -3.15
CA ILE A 239 7.03 -11.11 -4.06
C ILE A 239 7.62 -9.71 -4.32
N SER A 240 6.79 -8.75 -4.68
CA SER A 240 7.25 -7.37 -4.96
C SER A 240 7.94 -6.76 -3.75
N ARG A 241 7.38 -6.95 -2.56
CA ARG A 241 7.98 -6.48 -1.31
C ARG A 241 9.29 -7.19 -1.00
N PHE A 242 9.35 -8.50 -1.18
CA PHE A 242 10.57 -9.30 -0.99
C PHE A 242 11.70 -8.81 -1.89
N VAL A 243 11.40 -8.60 -3.18
CA VAL A 243 12.37 -8.09 -4.17
C VAL A 243 12.80 -6.67 -3.83
N ASN A 244 11.85 -5.80 -3.49
CA ASN A 244 12.19 -4.40 -3.19
C ASN A 244 13.05 -4.25 -1.93
N GLU A 245 12.98 -5.17 -0.99
CA GLU A 245 13.77 -5.13 0.25
C GLU A 245 15.29 -5.26 -0.01
N PHE A 246 15.70 -5.78 -1.17
CA PHE A 246 17.12 -5.76 -1.57
C PHE A 246 17.65 -4.35 -1.85
N PHE A 247 16.79 -3.45 -2.28
CA PHE A 247 17.11 -2.07 -2.64
C PHE A 247 16.80 -1.07 -1.53
N ARG A 248 16.00 -1.46 -0.56
CA ARG A 248 15.58 -0.60 0.55
C ARG A 248 16.71 -0.44 1.58
N GLN A 249 16.82 0.75 2.16
CA GLN A 249 17.68 0.99 3.33
C GLN A 249 17.11 0.22 4.54
N PRO A 250 17.87 -0.72 5.14
CA PRO A 250 17.44 -1.40 6.36
C PRO A 250 17.39 -0.43 7.53
N ASP A 251 16.49 -0.67 8.47
CA ASP A 251 16.52 0.01 9.75
C ASP A 251 17.80 -0.39 10.51
N ALA A 252 18.56 0.60 10.98
CA ALA A 252 19.88 0.38 11.62
C ALA A 252 19.83 -0.65 12.77
N GLN A 253 18.71 -0.69 13.50
CA GLN A 253 18.47 -1.60 14.62
C GLN A 253 18.36 -3.09 14.19
N LEU A 254 18.11 -3.37 12.91
CA LEU A 254 17.88 -4.70 12.36
C LEU A 254 19.05 -5.22 11.50
N ALA A 255 20.14 -4.46 11.40
CA ALA A 255 21.32 -4.82 10.61
C ALA A 255 21.94 -6.14 11.10
N ASP A 256 22.09 -6.31 12.42
CA ASP A 256 22.63 -7.53 13.04
C ASP A 256 21.73 -8.76 12.81
N PHE A 257 20.43 -8.57 12.74
CA PHE A 257 19.47 -9.63 12.42
C PHE A 257 19.67 -10.15 11.00
N ALA A 258 19.80 -9.24 10.03
CA ALA A 258 20.05 -9.59 8.64
C ALA A 258 21.39 -10.31 8.45
N ALA A 259 22.44 -9.86 9.14
CA ALA A 259 23.76 -10.52 9.12
C ALA A 259 23.71 -11.97 9.65
N ARG A 260 22.88 -12.23 10.66
CA ARG A 260 22.75 -13.57 11.26
C ARG A 260 21.86 -14.52 10.47
N THR A 261 20.81 -14.00 9.84
CA THR A 261 19.77 -14.83 9.18
C THR A 261 19.89 -14.90 7.66
N GLY A 262 20.74 -14.06 7.07
CA GLY A 262 20.91 -13.94 5.60
C GLY A 262 19.81 -13.18 4.90
N LEU A 263 18.69 -12.83 5.60
CA LEU A 263 17.56 -12.08 5.07
C LEU A 263 17.22 -10.90 5.99
N SER A 264 16.74 -9.81 5.42
CA SER A 264 16.21 -8.71 6.25
C SER A 264 14.94 -9.12 6.99
N MET A 265 14.62 -8.43 8.09
CA MET A 265 13.37 -8.62 8.81
C MET A 265 12.16 -8.42 7.89
N GLY A 266 12.24 -7.43 6.97
CA GLY A 266 11.20 -7.20 5.97
C GLY A 266 11.00 -8.40 5.07
N GLN A 267 12.07 -9.05 4.60
CA GLN A 267 11.98 -10.28 3.81
C GLN A 267 11.36 -11.42 4.60
N TRP A 268 11.77 -11.65 5.85
CA TRP A 268 11.17 -12.68 6.70
C TRP A 268 9.67 -12.49 6.89
N LEU A 269 9.23 -11.25 7.10
CA LEU A 269 7.80 -10.93 7.27
C LEU A 269 6.98 -11.09 5.97
N THR A 270 7.63 -11.08 4.81
CA THR A 270 6.92 -11.32 3.53
C THR A 270 6.78 -12.79 3.18
N LEU A 271 7.59 -13.70 3.73
CA LEU A 271 7.49 -15.14 3.44
C LEU A 271 6.11 -15.73 3.78
N PRO A 272 5.51 -15.46 4.96
CA PRO A 272 4.13 -15.90 5.24
C PRO A 272 3.12 -15.36 4.25
N LEU A 273 3.29 -14.12 3.79
CA LEU A 273 2.40 -13.50 2.82
C LEU A 273 2.50 -14.19 1.45
N ILE A 274 3.72 -14.47 0.98
CA ILE A 274 3.97 -15.21 -0.26
C ILE A 274 3.35 -16.61 -0.17
N LEU A 275 3.59 -17.32 0.94
CA LEU A 275 3.06 -18.66 1.14
C LEU A 275 1.52 -18.66 1.17
N THR A 276 0.91 -17.73 1.90
CA THR A 276 -0.55 -17.58 1.96
C THR A 276 -1.12 -17.28 0.57
N GLY A 277 -0.54 -16.32 -0.16
CA GLY A 277 -0.98 -15.99 -1.51
C GLY A 277 -0.88 -17.18 -2.46
N LEU A 278 0.22 -17.92 -2.42
CA LEU A 278 0.43 -19.14 -3.23
C LEU A 278 -0.61 -20.22 -2.89
N ILE A 279 -0.82 -20.50 -1.61
CA ILE A 279 -1.83 -21.47 -1.16
C ILE A 279 -3.22 -21.07 -1.67
N VAL A 280 -3.62 -19.82 -1.51
CA VAL A 280 -4.93 -19.33 -1.96
C VAL A 280 -5.08 -19.48 -3.48
N VAL A 281 -4.06 -19.12 -4.25
CA VAL A 281 -4.05 -19.30 -5.73
C VAL A 281 -4.21 -20.77 -6.08
N LEU A 282 -3.43 -21.67 -5.47
CA LEU A 282 -3.51 -23.10 -5.77
C LEU A 282 -4.89 -23.68 -5.43
N PHE A 283 -5.48 -23.30 -4.30
CA PHE A 283 -6.83 -23.72 -3.93
C PHE A 283 -7.89 -23.17 -4.90
N ALA A 284 -7.78 -21.90 -5.30
CA ALA A 284 -8.71 -21.29 -6.26
C ALA A 284 -8.63 -21.96 -7.66
N LEU A 285 -7.44 -22.39 -8.08
CA LEU A 285 -7.24 -23.07 -9.35
C LEU A 285 -7.74 -24.51 -9.34
N ARG A 286 -7.68 -25.21 -8.20
CA ARG A 286 -8.17 -26.59 -8.04
C ARG A 286 -9.69 -26.69 -8.08
N LYS A 287 -10.41 -25.65 -7.67
CA LYS A 287 -11.87 -25.63 -7.68
C LYS A 287 -12.39 -25.30 -9.09
N PRO A 288 -13.52 -25.90 -9.52
CA PRO A 288 -14.15 -25.52 -10.77
C PRO A 288 -14.60 -24.04 -10.69
N PRO A 289 -14.56 -23.30 -11.82
CA PRO A 289 -15.08 -21.94 -11.84
C PRO A 289 -16.60 -21.95 -11.62
N LEU A 290 -17.11 -20.90 -10.98
CA LEU A 290 -18.55 -20.69 -10.82
C LEU A 290 -19.21 -20.56 -12.20
N ALA A 291 -20.47 -21.00 -12.29
CA ALA A 291 -21.27 -20.78 -13.49
C ALA A 291 -21.46 -19.28 -13.75
N SER A 292 -21.37 -18.87 -15.01
CA SER A 292 -21.46 -17.46 -15.42
C SER A 292 -22.82 -16.80 -15.14
N GLY A 293 -23.85 -17.58 -14.78
CA GLY A 293 -25.22 -17.10 -14.49
C GLY A 293 -25.52 -16.88 -13.00
N THR A 294 -24.61 -17.19 -12.09
CA THR A 294 -24.83 -16.94 -10.65
C THR A 294 -24.61 -15.45 -10.34
N THR A 295 -25.65 -14.64 -10.50
CA THR A 295 -25.71 -13.29 -9.94
C THR A 295 -26.03 -13.36 -8.45
N ALA A 296 -25.46 -12.43 -7.65
CA ALA A 296 -25.88 -12.25 -6.27
C ALA A 296 -27.40 -11.93 -6.22
N PRO A 297 -28.13 -12.36 -5.20
CA PRO A 297 -29.48 -11.87 -4.98
C PRO A 297 -29.48 -10.35 -4.88
N ALA A 298 -30.50 -9.72 -5.49
CA ALA A 298 -30.66 -8.27 -5.59
C ALA A 298 -30.71 -7.55 -4.24
#